data_2df82937d1de084dfb9e73bc6ddd773b
#
_entry.id   2df82937d1de084dfb9e73bc6ddd773b
#
_cell.length_a   1.000
_cell.length_b   1.000
_cell.length_c   1.000
_cell.angle_alpha   90.00
_cell.angle_beta   90.00
_cell.angle_gamma   90.00
#
_symmetry.space_group_name_H-M   'P 1'
#
loop_
_entity.id
_entity.type
_entity.pdbx_description
1 polymer ?
#
loop_
_entity_poly.entity_id
_entity_poly.type
_entity_poly.pdbx_seq_one_letter_code
_entity_poly.pdbx_strand_id
1 'polypeptide(L)'
;MEKTTLNSQSSLATINLVLEDGTLDGILYITKLRWALSGIMLVSPRDKVEDLLNLEPYETLCSYWGIYLLVSENQVYIGQASELKARIKQHLYGKDWWERVFILTTSNNSLGKSEIDYLEDELIKKSIKANKLNSDNKKSGNKNNLSYIIKAELNEYLKDALFILSFINVNVFENNKKESINIESLSNLVTAKSEEQKITRNKNEIFSYVKEKTNIDLTKNSYYSKFYVDKNQYWFTLSNNVIAKNLKLVLNNIINQEIIIIEIPANTFNISKNKDNNHFFQTRKDERFDLYISPDFIEKTNEIDLSKFIIKKINY
;
A
#
# COMPACT_ATOMS: atom_id res chain seq x y z
N MET A 1 -37.90 -25.53 -4.49
CA MET A 1 -37.06 -24.75 -3.56
C MET A 1 -35.65 -24.66 -4.13
N GLU A 2 -35.44 -23.65 -4.95
CA GLU A 2 -34.11 -23.39 -5.55
C GLU A 2 -33.22 -22.69 -4.51
N LYS A 3 -32.10 -23.32 -4.22
CA LYS A 3 -31.03 -22.70 -3.40
C LYS A 3 -30.29 -21.68 -4.26
N THR A 4 -30.60 -20.42 -4.09
CA THR A 4 -29.80 -19.32 -4.64
C THR A 4 -28.47 -19.26 -3.86
N THR A 5 -27.41 -19.84 -4.39
CA THR A 5 -26.06 -19.66 -3.91
C THR A 5 -25.60 -18.27 -4.32
N LEU A 6 -25.62 -17.32 -3.39
CA LEU A 6 -24.95 -16.04 -3.51
C LEU A 6 -23.42 -16.29 -3.47
N ASN A 7 -22.82 -16.40 -4.66
CA ASN A 7 -21.38 -16.30 -4.82
C ASN A 7 -20.96 -14.82 -4.65
N SER A 8 -20.85 -14.35 -3.42
CA SER A 8 -20.11 -13.12 -3.12
C SER A 8 -18.63 -13.44 -3.13
N GLN A 9 -17.99 -13.33 -4.31
CA GLN A 9 -16.53 -13.19 -4.35
C GLN A 9 -16.20 -11.85 -3.68
N SER A 10 -15.82 -11.88 -2.42
CA SER A 10 -15.22 -10.75 -1.73
C SER A 10 -13.87 -10.47 -2.38
N SER A 11 -13.80 -9.47 -3.25
CA SER A 11 -12.54 -9.02 -3.83
C SER A 11 -11.75 -8.26 -2.76
N LEU A 12 -10.72 -8.89 -2.19
CA LEU A 12 -9.81 -8.25 -1.26
C LEU A 12 -9.00 -7.17 -2.02
N ALA A 13 -9.06 -5.93 -1.55
CA ALA A 13 -8.24 -4.83 -2.05
C ALA A 13 -7.22 -4.43 -0.99
N THR A 14 -5.94 -4.32 -1.36
CA THR A 14 -4.87 -3.85 -0.48
C THR A 14 -4.38 -2.50 -0.98
N ILE A 15 -4.47 -1.47 -0.13
CA ILE A 15 -3.95 -0.13 -0.39
C ILE A 15 -2.72 0.07 0.51
N ASN A 16 -1.61 0.53 -0.07
CA ASN A 16 -0.44 0.98 0.65
C ASN A 16 -0.48 2.51 0.69
N LEU A 17 -0.44 3.07 1.88
CA LEU A 17 -0.48 4.50 2.14
C LEU A 17 0.76 4.90 2.94
N VAL A 18 1.58 5.78 2.37
CA VAL A 18 2.70 6.43 3.05
C VAL A 18 2.29 7.86 3.38
N LEU A 19 2.48 8.25 4.62
CA LEU A 19 2.20 9.59 5.16
C LEU A 19 3.54 10.25 5.48
N GLU A 20 4.00 11.20 4.67
CA GLU A 20 5.34 11.81 4.84
C GLU A 20 5.51 12.49 6.20
N ASP A 21 4.47 13.19 6.65
CA ASP A 21 4.48 13.86 7.94
C ASP A 21 3.62 13.16 9.01
N GLY A 22 3.27 11.90 8.76
CA GLY A 22 2.49 11.07 9.69
C GLY A 22 1.01 11.42 9.77
N THR A 23 0.50 12.33 8.92
CA THR A 23 -0.90 12.78 8.93
C THR A 23 -1.57 12.60 7.57
N LEU A 24 -2.91 12.47 7.56
CA LEU A 24 -3.70 12.43 6.32
C LEU A 24 -3.83 13.78 5.63
N ASP A 25 -3.52 14.86 6.35
CA ASP A 25 -3.59 16.23 5.83
C ASP A 25 -2.29 16.67 5.14
N GLY A 26 -1.27 15.83 5.16
CA GLY A 26 0.02 16.07 4.55
C GLY A 26 0.19 15.52 3.15
N ILE A 27 1.46 15.27 2.78
CA ILE A 27 1.82 14.62 1.53
C ILE A 27 1.57 13.11 1.67
N LEU A 28 0.83 12.54 0.72
CA LEU A 28 0.49 11.14 0.68
C LEU A 28 1.05 10.49 -0.59
N TYR A 29 1.66 9.32 -0.44
CA TYR A 29 1.99 8.41 -1.53
C TYR A 29 1.12 7.16 -1.40
N ILE A 30 0.32 6.86 -2.42
CA ILE A 30 -0.68 5.81 -2.38
C ILE A 30 -0.48 4.86 -3.55
N THR A 31 -0.41 3.56 -3.24
CA THR A 31 -0.44 2.49 -4.24
C THR A 31 -1.50 1.45 -3.86
N LYS A 32 -1.88 0.62 -4.81
CA LYS A 32 -2.80 -0.49 -4.60
C LYS A 32 -2.19 -1.76 -5.17
N LEU A 33 -2.28 -2.86 -4.43
CA LEU A 33 -1.86 -4.16 -4.95
C LEU A 33 -2.64 -4.49 -6.23
N ARG A 34 -1.90 -4.82 -7.30
CA ARG A 34 -2.46 -5.09 -8.64
C ARG A 34 -3.19 -3.90 -9.26
N TRP A 35 -2.77 -2.68 -8.95
CA TRP A 35 -3.25 -1.53 -9.71
C TRP A 35 -2.76 -1.65 -11.16
N ALA A 36 -3.70 -1.56 -12.11
CA ALA A 36 -3.37 -1.62 -13.53
C ALA A 36 -2.28 -0.59 -13.88
N LEU A 37 -1.39 -0.94 -14.80
CA LEU A 37 -0.25 -0.09 -15.23
C LEU A 37 0.69 0.32 -14.10
N SER A 38 0.71 -0.40 -12.97
CA SER A 38 1.49 -0.01 -11.78
C SER A 38 1.18 1.42 -11.31
N GLY A 39 -0.11 1.71 -11.18
CA GLY A 39 -0.62 3.03 -10.84
C GLY A 39 -0.13 3.55 -9.50
N ILE A 40 0.07 4.85 -9.44
CA ILE A 40 0.44 5.61 -8.24
C ILE A 40 -0.46 6.84 -8.13
N MET A 41 -0.85 7.16 -6.92
CA MET A 41 -1.47 8.44 -6.58
C MET A 41 -0.60 9.19 -5.58
N LEU A 42 -0.22 10.42 -5.92
CA LEU A 42 0.37 11.38 -4.97
C LEU A 42 -0.69 12.40 -4.59
N VAL A 43 -0.69 12.80 -3.34
CA VAL A 43 -1.60 13.84 -2.85
C VAL A 43 -0.80 14.84 -2.05
N SER A 44 -1.11 16.12 -2.23
CA SER A 44 -0.52 17.19 -1.42
C SER A 44 -1.53 18.29 -1.15
N PRO A 45 -1.58 18.85 0.05
CA PRO A 45 -2.22 20.13 0.28
C PRO A 45 -1.45 21.21 -0.48
N ARG A 46 -2.13 22.30 -0.81
CA ARG A 46 -1.58 23.38 -1.64
C ARG A 46 -0.30 23.99 -1.08
N ASP A 47 -0.24 24.22 0.23
CA ASP A 47 0.89 24.81 0.94
C ASP A 47 2.15 23.93 0.96
N LYS A 48 2.01 22.61 0.74
CA LYS A 48 3.12 21.64 0.68
C LYS A 48 3.46 21.17 -0.74
N VAL A 49 2.85 21.73 -1.76
CA VAL A 49 3.08 21.31 -3.15
C VAL A 49 4.54 21.50 -3.57
N GLU A 50 5.18 22.57 -3.16
CA GLU A 50 6.61 22.77 -3.49
C GLU A 50 7.50 21.71 -2.87
N ASP A 51 7.19 21.25 -1.67
CA ASP A 51 7.90 20.14 -1.02
C ASP A 51 7.68 18.85 -1.80
N LEU A 52 6.44 18.52 -2.16
CA LEU A 52 6.14 17.35 -3.02
C LEU A 52 6.93 17.38 -4.33
N LEU A 53 7.02 18.53 -4.99
CA LEU A 53 7.66 18.66 -6.29
C LEU A 53 9.21 18.67 -6.25
N ASN A 54 9.81 18.74 -5.06
CA ASN A 54 11.26 18.82 -4.89
C ASN A 54 11.83 17.72 -3.98
N LEU A 55 10.98 16.85 -3.42
CA LEU A 55 11.38 15.74 -2.56
C LEU A 55 11.39 14.42 -3.35
N GLU A 56 12.52 13.69 -3.34
CA GLU A 56 12.56 12.33 -3.86
C GLU A 56 11.82 11.35 -2.95
N PRO A 57 11.09 10.35 -3.48
CA PRO A 57 10.99 9.97 -4.91
C PRO A 57 9.90 10.73 -5.71
N TYR A 58 9.22 11.69 -5.12
CA TYR A 58 8.06 12.36 -5.73
C TYR A 58 8.46 13.29 -6.87
N GLU A 59 9.62 13.94 -6.77
CA GLU A 59 10.18 14.76 -7.85
C GLU A 59 10.30 13.98 -9.15
N THR A 60 10.88 12.77 -9.08
CA THR A 60 10.98 11.86 -10.23
C THR A 60 9.60 11.49 -10.78
N LEU A 61 8.65 11.12 -9.93
CA LEU A 61 7.29 10.77 -10.35
C LEU A 61 6.53 11.96 -10.97
N CYS A 62 6.78 13.17 -10.49
CA CYS A 62 6.21 14.38 -11.04
C CYS A 62 6.86 14.83 -12.38
N SER A 63 7.98 14.23 -12.79
CA SER A 63 8.55 14.39 -14.12
C SER A 63 7.86 13.53 -15.19
N TYR A 64 6.99 12.59 -14.78
CA TYR A 64 6.31 11.63 -15.65
C TYR A 64 5.02 12.20 -16.27
N TRP A 65 4.52 11.46 -17.28
CA TRP A 65 3.20 11.67 -17.84
C TRP A 65 2.12 11.32 -16.82
N GLY A 66 1.05 12.11 -16.79
CA GLY A 66 -0.06 11.78 -15.90
C GLY A 66 -1.20 12.78 -15.93
N ILE A 67 -2.16 12.49 -15.06
CA ILE A 67 -3.34 13.31 -14.80
C ILE A 67 -3.16 14.00 -13.45
N TYR A 68 -3.67 15.20 -13.31
CA TYR A 68 -3.78 15.87 -12.02
C TYR A 68 -5.18 16.42 -11.79
N LEU A 69 -5.59 16.40 -10.54
CA LEU A 69 -6.85 16.96 -10.08
C LEU A 69 -6.53 18.07 -9.09
N LEU A 70 -7.02 19.28 -9.35
CA LEU A 70 -7.03 20.37 -8.37
C LEU A 70 -8.40 20.38 -7.73
N VAL A 71 -8.45 20.19 -6.42
CA VAL A 71 -9.70 19.96 -5.70
C VAL A 71 -9.88 20.99 -4.60
N SER A 72 -11.09 21.51 -4.48
CA SER A 72 -11.62 22.19 -3.30
C SER A 72 -12.87 21.43 -2.83
N GLU A 73 -13.51 21.90 -1.76
CA GLU A 73 -14.67 21.24 -1.16
C GLU A 73 -15.76 20.85 -2.19
N ASN A 74 -16.03 21.70 -3.17
CA ASN A 74 -17.19 21.55 -4.04
C ASN A 74 -16.87 21.46 -5.53
N GLN A 75 -15.62 21.55 -5.93
CA GLN A 75 -15.26 21.56 -7.35
C GLN A 75 -13.91 20.91 -7.62
N VAL A 76 -13.75 20.42 -8.86
CA VAL A 76 -12.53 19.81 -9.36
C VAL A 76 -12.16 20.41 -10.71
N TYR A 77 -10.88 20.73 -10.88
CA TYR A 77 -10.27 20.95 -12.17
C TYR A 77 -9.44 19.71 -12.54
N ILE A 78 -9.62 19.20 -13.73
CA ILE A 78 -8.92 18.03 -14.24
C ILE A 78 -8.00 18.48 -15.37
N GLY A 79 -6.75 18.05 -15.32
CA GLY A 79 -5.78 18.34 -16.36
C GLY A 79 -4.79 17.21 -16.54
N GLN A 80 -4.03 17.29 -17.63
CA GLN A 80 -3.00 16.34 -18.00
C GLN A 80 -1.68 17.05 -18.30
N ALA A 81 -0.58 16.34 -18.18
CA ALA A 81 0.73 16.84 -18.55
C ALA A 81 1.69 15.70 -18.93
N SER A 82 2.62 15.99 -19.84
CA SER A 82 3.79 15.16 -20.11
C SER A 82 4.87 15.32 -19.04
N GLU A 83 4.84 16.43 -18.33
CA GLU A 83 5.66 16.77 -17.19
C GLU A 83 4.77 17.44 -16.13
N LEU A 84 4.36 16.68 -15.14
CA LEU A 84 3.41 17.12 -14.12
C LEU A 84 3.98 18.25 -13.26
N LYS A 85 5.28 18.20 -12.93
CA LYS A 85 5.97 19.20 -12.10
C LYS A 85 5.80 20.63 -12.65
N ALA A 86 6.13 20.85 -13.92
CA ALA A 86 6.02 22.15 -14.55
C ALA A 86 4.57 22.64 -14.58
N ARG A 87 3.63 21.74 -14.90
CA ARG A 87 2.22 22.07 -15.02
C ARG A 87 1.58 22.41 -13.68
N ILE A 88 1.88 21.67 -12.64
CA ILE A 88 1.36 21.93 -11.29
C ILE A 88 1.92 23.25 -10.76
N LYS A 89 3.21 23.56 -10.98
CA LYS A 89 3.78 24.87 -10.64
C LYS A 89 3.03 26.04 -11.30
N GLN A 90 2.68 25.92 -12.58
CA GLN A 90 1.87 26.95 -13.27
C GLN A 90 0.52 27.17 -12.57
N HIS A 91 -0.12 26.10 -12.11
CA HIS A 91 -1.39 26.22 -11.39
C HIS A 91 -1.23 26.73 -9.96
N LEU A 92 -0.12 26.45 -9.30
CA LEU A 92 0.17 26.96 -7.96
C LEU A 92 0.19 28.50 -7.94
N TYR A 93 0.77 29.12 -8.98
CA TYR A 93 0.84 30.56 -9.10
C TYR A 93 -0.34 31.18 -9.87
N GLY A 94 -1.04 30.42 -10.70
CA GLY A 94 -2.10 30.93 -11.59
C GLY A 94 -3.52 30.72 -11.09
N LYS A 95 -3.75 29.92 -10.05
CA LYS A 95 -5.08 29.58 -9.51
C LYS A 95 -5.01 29.51 -7.99
N ASP A 96 -5.89 30.18 -7.29
CA ASP A 96 -5.89 30.32 -5.82
C ASP A 96 -7.02 29.55 -5.10
N TRP A 97 -7.99 29.01 -5.85
CA TRP A 97 -9.24 28.45 -5.32
C TRP A 97 -9.12 26.98 -4.84
N TRP A 98 -8.09 26.22 -5.27
CA TRP A 98 -7.93 24.81 -4.91
C TRP A 98 -7.11 24.64 -3.62
N GLU A 99 -7.40 23.57 -2.91
CA GLU A 99 -6.82 23.27 -1.59
C GLU A 99 -5.86 22.09 -1.64
N ARG A 100 -6.15 21.10 -2.50
CA ARG A 100 -5.34 19.89 -2.63
C ARG A 100 -5.14 19.52 -4.10
N VAL A 101 -3.97 18.96 -4.39
CA VAL A 101 -3.69 18.33 -5.68
C VAL A 101 -3.62 16.82 -5.52
N PHE A 102 -4.21 16.10 -6.46
CA PHE A 102 -4.10 14.67 -6.63
C PHE A 102 -3.43 14.40 -7.96
N ILE A 103 -2.34 13.63 -7.95
CA ILE A 103 -1.55 13.30 -9.14
C ILE A 103 -1.71 11.81 -9.39
N LEU A 104 -2.12 11.45 -10.59
CA LEU A 104 -2.27 10.08 -11.06
C LEU A 104 -1.22 9.81 -12.12
N THR A 105 -0.28 8.92 -11.82
CA THR A 105 0.80 8.51 -12.71
C THR A 105 1.08 7.01 -12.54
N THR A 106 2.19 6.52 -13.06
CA THR A 106 2.63 5.13 -12.97
C THR A 106 4.07 5.04 -12.50
N SER A 107 4.45 3.98 -11.82
CA SER A 107 5.81 3.82 -11.27
C SER A 107 6.91 3.73 -12.34
N ASN A 108 6.55 3.37 -13.56
CA ASN A 108 7.45 3.12 -14.68
C ASN A 108 7.26 4.07 -15.87
N ASN A 109 6.54 5.19 -15.68
CA ASN A 109 6.23 6.17 -16.73
C ASN A 109 5.61 5.53 -17.99
N SER A 110 4.70 4.57 -17.82
CA SER A 110 4.08 3.83 -18.93
C SER A 110 2.92 4.54 -19.62
N LEU A 111 2.47 5.68 -19.09
CA LEU A 111 1.46 6.51 -19.74
C LEU A 111 2.08 7.37 -20.86
N GLY A 112 1.37 7.49 -21.96
CA GLY A 112 1.72 8.38 -23.07
C GLY A 112 0.59 9.37 -23.37
N LYS A 113 0.74 10.16 -24.44
CA LYS A 113 -0.22 11.22 -24.81
C LYS A 113 -1.64 10.69 -24.98
N SER A 114 -1.80 9.59 -25.69
CA SER A 114 -3.12 9.02 -25.98
C SER A 114 -3.81 8.48 -24.73
N GLU A 115 -3.05 7.88 -23.83
CA GLU A 115 -3.54 7.33 -22.57
C GLU A 115 -4.01 8.44 -21.63
N ILE A 116 -3.22 9.52 -21.45
CA ILE A 116 -3.63 10.64 -20.60
C ILE A 116 -4.79 11.45 -21.20
N ASP A 117 -4.86 11.59 -22.53
CA ASP A 117 -6.02 12.21 -23.19
C ASP A 117 -7.31 11.42 -22.89
N TYR A 118 -7.23 10.08 -22.91
CA TYR A 118 -8.37 9.22 -22.61
C TYR A 118 -8.78 9.31 -21.14
N LEU A 119 -7.82 9.25 -20.23
CA LEU A 119 -8.07 9.31 -18.76
C LEU A 119 -8.67 10.67 -18.37
N GLU A 120 -8.16 11.77 -18.93
CA GLU A 120 -8.69 13.12 -18.71
C GLU A 120 -10.15 13.22 -19.17
N ASP A 121 -10.45 12.75 -20.38
CA ASP A 121 -11.80 12.78 -20.94
C ASP A 121 -12.80 11.99 -20.11
N GLU A 122 -12.42 10.79 -19.66
CA GLU A 122 -13.29 9.95 -18.81
C GLU A 122 -13.53 10.56 -17.42
N LEU A 123 -12.51 11.19 -16.81
CA LEU A 123 -12.65 11.90 -15.54
C LEU A 123 -13.53 13.15 -15.69
N ILE A 124 -13.34 13.94 -16.76
CA ILE A 124 -14.19 15.10 -17.05
C ILE A 124 -15.66 14.68 -17.21
N LYS A 125 -15.94 13.63 -17.97
CA LYS A 125 -17.31 13.10 -18.13
C LYS A 125 -17.94 12.70 -16.78
N LYS A 126 -17.16 12.10 -15.89
CA LYS A 126 -17.64 11.72 -14.55
C LYS A 126 -17.92 12.93 -13.66
N SER A 127 -17.04 13.92 -13.66
CA SER A 127 -17.22 15.15 -12.87
C SER A 127 -18.38 16.01 -13.36
N ILE A 128 -18.64 16.06 -14.69
CA ILE A 128 -19.84 16.69 -15.26
C ILE A 128 -21.11 15.99 -14.73
N LYS A 129 -21.15 14.66 -14.76
CA LYS A 129 -22.29 13.89 -14.22
C LYS A 129 -22.52 14.14 -12.72
N ALA A 130 -21.47 14.38 -11.97
CA ALA A 130 -21.53 14.71 -10.55
C ALA A 130 -21.84 16.20 -10.27
N ASN A 131 -21.88 17.06 -11.33
CA ASN A 131 -22.02 18.51 -11.23
C ASN A 131 -20.95 19.19 -10.36
N LYS A 132 -19.70 18.73 -10.49
CA LYS A 132 -18.54 19.19 -9.69
C LYS A 132 -17.41 19.79 -10.54
N LEU A 133 -17.53 19.73 -11.86
CA LEU A 133 -16.47 20.24 -12.74
C LEU A 133 -16.34 21.76 -12.65
N ASN A 134 -15.12 22.23 -12.42
CA ASN A 134 -14.82 23.67 -12.45
C ASN A 134 -14.98 24.24 -13.87
N SER A 135 -15.51 25.47 -13.97
CA SER A 135 -15.76 26.18 -15.22
C SER A 135 -14.49 26.42 -16.09
N ASP A 136 -13.32 26.35 -15.47
CA ASP A 136 -12.05 26.49 -16.19
C ASP A 136 -11.70 25.27 -17.07
N ASN A 137 -12.36 24.13 -16.90
CA ASN A 137 -12.27 23.00 -17.83
C ASN A 137 -13.05 23.30 -19.10
N LYS A 138 -12.41 24.00 -20.07
CA LYS A 138 -13.08 24.51 -21.30
C LYS A 138 -13.21 23.48 -22.41
N LYS A 139 -12.65 22.28 -22.32
CA LYS A 139 -12.63 21.29 -23.40
C LYS A 139 -13.09 19.92 -22.92
N SER A 140 -14.03 19.31 -23.65
CA SER A 140 -14.17 17.87 -23.70
C SER A 140 -12.86 17.28 -24.27
N GLY A 141 -12.37 16.17 -23.71
CA GLY A 141 -11.13 15.54 -24.13
C GLY A 141 -11.08 15.22 -25.63
N ASN A 142 -9.88 15.04 -26.15
CA ASN A 142 -9.66 14.69 -27.54
C ASN A 142 -10.20 13.27 -27.83
N LYS A 143 -10.86 13.10 -29.00
CA LYS A 143 -11.25 11.76 -29.46
C LYS A 143 -9.99 10.96 -29.81
N ASN A 144 -9.72 9.91 -29.03
CA ASN A 144 -8.57 9.03 -29.20
C ASN A 144 -8.92 7.70 -29.87
N ASN A 145 -8.10 7.29 -30.85
CA ASN A 145 -8.18 5.99 -31.51
C ASN A 145 -7.38 4.91 -30.76
N LEU A 146 -7.58 4.79 -29.44
CA LEU A 146 -7.00 3.70 -28.67
C LEU A 146 -7.67 2.37 -29.00
N SER A 147 -6.89 1.29 -29.04
CA SER A 147 -7.42 -0.06 -29.20
C SER A 147 -8.34 -0.42 -28.01
N TYR A 148 -9.22 -1.39 -28.25
CA TYR A 148 -10.13 -1.89 -27.18
C TYR A 148 -9.36 -2.42 -25.97
N ILE A 149 -8.24 -3.10 -26.18
CA ILE A 149 -7.41 -3.68 -25.11
C ILE A 149 -6.84 -2.57 -24.23
N ILE A 150 -6.23 -1.52 -24.84
CA ILE A 150 -5.67 -0.38 -24.10
C ILE A 150 -6.77 0.35 -23.31
N LYS A 151 -7.95 0.57 -23.94
CA LYS A 151 -9.09 1.18 -23.23
C LYS A 151 -9.56 0.34 -22.04
N ALA A 152 -9.57 -0.97 -22.16
CA ALA A 152 -9.94 -1.85 -21.05
C ALA A 152 -8.95 -1.74 -19.87
N GLU A 153 -7.66 -1.72 -20.15
CA GLU A 153 -6.60 -1.54 -19.15
C GLU A 153 -6.66 -0.17 -18.46
N LEU A 154 -6.86 0.91 -19.23
CA LEU A 154 -7.05 2.26 -18.70
C LEU A 154 -8.33 2.41 -17.87
N ASN A 155 -9.38 1.69 -18.22
CA ASN A 155 -10.60 1.66 -17.41
C ASN A 155 -10.40 0.97 -16.07
N GLU A 156 -9.62 -0.12 -16.01
CA GLU A 156 -9.25 -0.76 -14.74
C GLU A 156 -8.31 0.16 -13.92
N TYR A 157 -7.35 0.84 -14.56
CA TYR A 157 -6.54 1.87 -13.90
C TYR A 157 -7.41 2.95 -13.27
N LEU A 158 -8.37 3.48 -14.02
CA LEU A 158 -9.26 4.54 -13.57
C LEU A 158 -10.22 4.07 -12.46
N LYS A 159 -10.72 2.85 -12.55
CA LYS A 159 -11.56 2.24 -11.51
C LYS A 159 -10.83 2.17 -10.17
N ASP A 160 -9.56 1.77 -10.19
CA ASP A 160 -8.73 1.72 -8.99
C ASP A 160 -8.42 3.12 -8.45
N ALA A 161 -8.13 4.10 -9.33
CA ALA A 161 -7.94 5.49 -8.95
C ALA A 161 -9.19 6.09 -8.27
N LEU A 162 -10.37 5.87 -8.85
CA LEU A 162 -11.64 6.35 -8.28
C LEU A 162 -11.97 5.67 -6.95
N PHE A 163 -11.67 4.38 -6.82
CA PHE A 163 -11.81 3.66 -5.56
C PHE A 163 -10.94 4.28 -4.45
N ILE A 164 -9.68 4.60 -4.76
CA ILE A 164 -8.78 5.26 -3.81
C ILE A 164 -9.27 6.66 -3.46
N LEU A 165 -9.72 7.46 -4.43
CA LEU A 165 -10.28 8.79 -4.20
C LEU A 165 -11.49 8.73 -3.27
N SER A 166 -12.40 7.79 -3.50
CA SER A 166 -13.55 7.55 -2.60
C SER A 166 -13.11 7.10 -1.21
N PHE A 167 -12.10 6.22 -1.12
CA PHE A 167 -11.54 5.75 0.14
C PHE A 167 -10.96 6.88 1.01
N ILE A 168 -10.29 7.87 0.39
CA ILE A 168 -9.76 9.06 1.08
C ILE A 168 -10.76 10.22 1.10
N ASN A 169 -12.06 9.93 0.91
CA ASN A 169 -13.19 10.85 1.00
C ASN A 169 -13.19 12.01 -0.03
N VAL A 170 -12.66 11.75 -1.22
CA VAL A 170 -12.73 12.71 -2.34
C VAL A 170 -13.94 12.37 -3.23
N ASN A 171 -15.09 13.00 -2.95
CA ASN A 171 -16.39 12.65 -3.55
C ASN A 171 -16.76 13.53 -4.76
N VAL A 172 -15.76 14.08 -5.46
CA VAL A 172 -15.98 14.98 -6.61
C VAL A 172 -16.51 14.24 -7.86
N PHE A 173 -16.54 12.92 -7.85
CA PHE A 173 -17.04 12.07 -8.94
C PHE A 173 -18.35 11.36 -8.60
N GLU A 174 -18.90 11.57 -7.40
CA GLU A 174 -20.12 10.91 -6.93
C GLU A 174 -21.29 11.91 -6.89
N ASN A 175 -22.48 11.46 -7.32
CA ASN A 175 -23.72 12.20 -7.10
C ASN A 175 -24.11 12.10 -5.62
N ASN A 176 -24.50 13.21 -4.99
CA ASN A 176 -24.90 13.37 -3.58
C ASN A 176 -26.07 12.49 -3.10
N LYS A 177 -26.26 11.27 -3.65
CA LYS A 177 -27.35 10.33 -3.28
C LYS A 177 -26.88 9.04 -2.62
N LYS A 178 -25.59 8.89 -2.35
CA LYS A 178 -25.10 7.80 -1.48
C LYS A 178 -24.47 8.43 -0.25
N GLU A 179 -24.82 7.91 0.90
CA GLU A 179 -24.22 8.27 2.18
C GLU A 179 -22.71 8.31 2.02
N SER A 180 -22.13 9.50 2.17
CA SER A 180 -20.70 9.67 2.26
C SER A 180 -20.21 8.78 3.40
N ILE A 181 -19.29 7.89 3.13
CA ILE A 181 -18.51 7.27 4.20
C ILE A 181 -17.71 8.42 4.79
N ASN A 182 -18.22 8.99 5.87
CA ASN A 182 -17.59 10.11 6.55
C ASN A 182 -16.23 9.65 7.11
N ILE A 183 -15.19 10.48 6.96
CA ILE A 183 -13.89 10.21 7.60
C ILE A 183 -14.04 10.11 9.12
N GLU A 184 -14.99 10.84 9.74
CA GLU A 184 -15.39 10.60 11.13
C GLU A 184 -15.96 9.20 11.34
N SER A 185 -16.68 8.62 10.37
CA SER A 185 -17.11 7.22 10.45
C SER A 185 -15.97 6.25 10.14
N LEU A 186 -14.96 6.66 9.36
CA LEU A 186 -13.72 5.89 9.20
C LEU A 186 -12.78 6.04 10.40
N SER A 187 -12.67 7.22 11.01
CA SER A 187 -11.97 7.38 12.28
C SER A 187 -12.75 6.66 13.40
N ASN A 188 -14.09 6.71 13.39
CA ASN A 188 -14.94 5.95 14.29
C ASN A 188 -15.02 4.46 13.91
N LEU A 189 -14.87 4.07 12.63
CA LEU A 189 -14.68 2.69 12.19
C LEU A 189 -13.26 2.20 12.43
N VAL A 190 -12.27 3.06 12.36
CA VAL A 190 -10.89 2.77 12.80
C VAL A 190 -10.80 2.79 14.33
N THR A 191 -11.53 3.66 15.03
CA THR A 191 -11.68 3.63 16.49
C THR A 191 -12.68 2.58 16.95
N ALA A 192 -13.81 2.35 16.28
CA ALA A 192 -14.75 1.26 16.61
C ALA A 192 -14.25 -0.11 16.12
N LYS A 193 -13.48 -0.20 15.03
CA LYS A 193 -12.68 -1.41 14.71
C LYS A 193 -11.37 -1.47 15.49
N SER A 194 -10.92 -0.41 16.12
CA SER A 194 -9.90 -0.47 17.16
C SER A 194 -10.50 -0.86 18.51
N GLU A 195 -11.81 -0.79 18.68
CA GLU A 195 -12.56 -1.40 19.77
C GLU A 195 -13.14 -2.78 19.40
N GLU A 196 -13.52 -3.04 18.14
CA GLU A 196 -13.61 -4.38 17.60
C GLU A 196 -12.19 -4.85 17.24
N GLN A 197 -11.46 -5.18 18.33
CA GLN A 197 -10.29 -6.05 18.32
C GLN A 197 -9.36 -5.81 17.10
N LYS A 198 -8.51 -4.79 17.12
CA LYS A 198 -7.11 -5.10 16.97
C LYS A 198 -6.84 -6.15 18.03
N ILE A 199 -7.05 -7.41 17.65
CA ILE A 199 -6.54 -8.53 18.40
C ILE A 199 -5.02 -8.42 18.24
N THR A 200 -4.41 -7.51 18.97
CA THR A 200 -2.99 -7.57 19.32
C THR A 200 -2.88 -8.77 20.23
N ARG A 201 -3.10 -9.95 19.63
CA ARG A 201 -2.89 -11.20 20.33
C ARG A 201 -1.45 -11.17 20.80
N ASN A 202 -1.27 -11.24 22.07
CA ASN A 202 0.06 -11.44 22.63
C ASN A 202 0.61 -12.80 22.12
N LYS A 203 1.90 -13.05 22.32
CA LYS A 203 2.54 -14.28 21.87
C LYS A 203 1.75 -15.55 22.25
N ASN A 204 1.22 -15.62 23.47
CA ASN A 204 0.52 -16.79 23.99
C ASN A 204 -0.83 -16.99 23.28
N GLU A 205 -1.54 -15.93 23.01
CA GLU A 205 -2.80 -15.96 22.25
C GLU A 205 -2.59 -16.39 20.81
N ILE A 206 -1.52 -15.92 20.14
CA ILE A 206 -1.14 -16.37 18.80
C ILE A 206 -0.80 -17.87 18.82
N PHE A 207 -0.04 -18.33 19.80
CA PHE A 207 0.33 -19.75 19.89
C PHE A 207 -0.89 -20.65 20.16
N SER A 208 -1.82 -20.21 21.01
CA SER A 208 -3.09 -20.91 21.24
C SER A 208 -3.95 -20.95 19.98
N TYR A 209 -4.06 -19.83 19.27
CA TYR A 209 -4.81 -19.73 18.02
C TYR A 209 -4.23 -20.64 16.92
N VAL A 210 -2.90 -20.64 16.73
CA VAL A 210 -2.24 -21.53 15.78
C VAL A 210 -2.49 -22.99 16.12
N LYS A 211 -2.40 -23.37 17.40
CA LYS A 211 -2.68 -24.74 17.86
C LYS A 211 -4.12 -25.16 17.56
N GLU A 212 -5.08 -24.27 17.83
CA GLU A 212 -6.50 -24.52 17.53
C GLU A 212 -6.75 -24.72 16.03
N LYS A 213 -6.15 -23.86 15.19
CA LYS A 213 -6.41 -23.88 13.73
C LYS A 213 -5.60 -24.91 12.94
N THR A 214 -4.50 -25.42 13.47
CA THR A 214 -3.55 -26.23 12.67
C THR A 214 -3.04 -27.50 13.35
N ASN A 215 -3.29 -27.70 14.63
CA ASN A 215 -2.68 -28.71 15.48
C ASN A 215 -1.13 -28.64 15.57
N ILE A 216 -0.49 -27.56 15.09
CA ILE A 216 0.95 -27.35 15.22
C ILE A 216 1.28 -27.00 16.68
N ASP A 217 2.15 -27.78 17.30
CA ASP A 217 2.63 -27.48 18.65
C ASP A 217 3.78 -26.47 18.60
N LEU A 218 3.55 -25.30 19.23
CA LEU A 218 4.50 -24.20 19.34
C LEU A 218 5.11 -24.09 20.75
N THR A 219 4.98 -25.10 21.60
CA THR A 219 5.46 -25.05 23.01
C THR A 219 6.98 -25.15 23.13
N LYS A 220 7.65 -25.82 22.16
CA LYS A 220 9.10 -26.04 22.22
C LYS A 220 9.79 -25.44 20.98
N ASN A 221 10.95 -24.82 21.18
CA ASN A 221 11.80 -24.23 20.13
C ASN A 221 11.05 -23.29 19.17
N SER A 222 10.02 -22.59 19.67
CA SER A 222 9.21 -21.67 18.89
C SER A 222 9.44 -20.23 19.32
N TYR A 223 9.67 -19.38 18.35
CA TYR A 223 9.98 -17.96 18.53
C TYR A 223 8.98 -17.13 17.78
N TYR A 224 8.65 -15.97 18.31
CA TYR A 224 7.61 -15.07 17.79
C TYR A 224 8.19 -13.72 17.46
N SER A 225 7.79 -13.18 16.32
CA SER A 225 8.00 -11.79 15.96
C SER A 225 6.75 -11.19 15.31
N LYS A 226 6.41 -9.97 15.71
CA LYS A 226 5.50 -9.14 14.92
C LYS A 226 6.26 -8.54 13.73
N PHE A 227 5.52 -8.10 12.71
CA PHE A 227 6.10 -7.32 11.63
C PHE A 227 6.42 -5.89 12.11
N TYR A 228 7.63 -5.44 11.91
CA TYR A 228 8.09 -4.08 12.20
C TYR A 228 8.00 -3.25 10.92
N VAL A 229 6.98 -2.39 10.84
CA VAL A 229 6.65 -1.60 9.64
C VAL A 229 7.77 -0.64 9.27
N ASP A 230 8.27 0.10 10.27
CA ASP A 230 9.36 1.09 10.16
C ASP A 230 10.67 0.52 9.60
N LYS A 231 10.89 -0.79 9.78
CA LYS A 231 12.10 -1.50 9.34
C LYS A 231 11.85 -2.47 8.20
N ASN A 232 10.59 -2.61 7.79
CA ASN A 232 10.14 -3.56 6.78
C ASN A 232 10.72 -4.97 6.99
N GLN A 233 10.52 -5.53 8.21
CA GLN A 233 11.08 -6.83 8.58
C GLN A 233 10.44 -7.44 9.83
N TYR A 234 10.66 -8.74 10.01
CA TYR A 234 10.53 -9.43 11.30
C TYR A 234 11.89 -9.49 11.98
N TRP A 235 11.89 -9.48 13.31
CA TRP A 235 13.12 -9.49 14.10
C TRP A 235 13.03 -10.51 15.24
N PHE A 236 13.98 -11.43 15.26
CA PHE A 236 14.14 -12.42 16.32
C PHE A 236 15.51 -12.27 16.96
N THR A 237 15.57 -12.38 18.30
CA THR A 237 16.81 -12.53 19.04
C THR A 237 16.86 -13.96 19.56
N LEU A 238 17.80 -14.74 19.08
CA LEU A 238 17.90 -16.18 19.33
C LEU A 238 19.18 -16.50 20.10
N SER A 239 19.10 -17.51 20.99
CA SER A 239 20.29 -18.03 21.67
C SER A 239 21.07 -18.94 20.72
N ASN A 240 22.41 -18.96 20.84
CA ASN A 240 23.27 -19.77 19.98
C ASN A 240 22.98 -21.27 20.02
N ASN A 241 22.47 -21.77 21.14
CA ASN A 241 22.19 -23.20 21.31
C ASN A 241 20.96 -23.70 20.54
N VAL A 242 20.13 -22.80 20.00
CA VAL A 242 18.93 -23.20 19.24
C VAL A 242 19.24 -23.73 17.85
N ILE A 243 20.44 -23.43 17.32
CA ILE A 243 20.86 -23.84 15.97
C ILE A 243 20.93 -25.36 15.83
N ALA A 244 21.31 -26.05 16.88
CA ALA A 244 21.40 -27.52 16.89
C ALA A 244 20.02 -28.22 16.94
N LYS A 245 18.92 -27.47 16.87
CA LYS A 245 17.55 -27.98 16.97
C LYS A 245 16.70 -27.47 15.81
N ASN A 246 15.64 -28.21 15.48
CA ASN A 246 14.62 -27.67 14.60
C ASN A 246 13.95 -26.47 15.27
N LEU A 247 13.88 -25.37 14.54
CA LEU A 247 13.45 -24.07 15.03
C LEU A 247 12.16 -23.66 14.34
N LYS A 248 11.12 -23.31 15.08
CA LYS A 248 9.89 -22.75 14.54
C LYS A 248 9.86 -21.24 14.74
N LEU A 249 9.75 -20.49 13.66
CA LEU A 249 9.55 -19.06 13.66
C LEU A 249 8.09 -18.75 13.34
N VAL A 250 7.46 -17.98 14.21
CA VAL A 250 6.08 -17.51 14.04
C VAL A 250 6.13 -16.03 13.70
N LEU A 251 5.84 -15.71 12.45
CA LEU A 251 5.83 -14.37 11.91
C LEU A 251 4.38 -13.87 11.90
N ASN A 252 4.10 -12.84 12.71
CA ASN A 252 2.78 -12.24 12.78
C ASN A 252 2.75 -10.93 11.99
N ASN A 253 2.12 -10.94 10.83
CA ASN A 253 1.86 -9.74 10.05
C ASN A 253 0.49 -9.17 10.41
N ILE A 254 0.48 -8.23 11.35
CA ILE A 254 -0.76 -7.58 11.83
C ILE A 254 -1.43 -6.76 10.71
N ILE A 255 -0.64 -6.25 9.74
CA ILE A 255 -1.17 -5.46 8.63
C ILE A 255 -1.98 -6.35 7.69
N ASN A 256 -1.42 -7.50 7.32
CA ASN A 256 -2.06 -8.45 6.42
C ASN A 256 -2.97 -9.45 7.15
N GLN A 257 -3.09 -9.33 8.48
CA GLN A 257 -3.80 -10.28 9.33
C GLN A 257 -3.40 -11.75 9.03
N GLU A 258 -2.10 -11.97 8.88
CA GLU A 258 -1.53 -13.25 8.51
C GLU A 258 -0.49 -13.72 9.53
N ILE A 259 -0.58 -15.00 9.91
CA ILE A 259 0.44 -15.69 10.69
C ILE A 259 1.14 -16.68 9.77
N ILE A 260 2.46 -16.59 9.70
CA ILE A 260 3.29 -17.47 8.88
C ILE A 260 4.19 -18.27 9.81
N ILE A 261 4.23 -19.58 9.61
CA ILE A 261 5.04 -20.49 10.41
C ILE A 261 6.12 -21.06 9.51
N ILE A 262 7.37 -20.82 9.88
CA ILE A 262 8.56 -21.33 9.22
C ILE A 262 9.22 -22.35 10.13
N GLU A 263 9.48 -23.56 9.66
CA GLU A 263 10.23 -24.58 10.39
C GLU A 263 11.61 -24.77 9.77
N ILE A 264 12.63 -24.28 10.48
CA ILE A 264 14.02 -24.28 10.02
C ILE A 264 14.70 -25.53 10.60
N PRO A 265 15.27 -26.41 9.76
CA PRO A 265 15.98 -27.58 10.21
C PRO A 265 17.20 -27.24 11.08
N ALA A 266 17.57 -28.15 11.96
CA ALA A 266 18.78 -28.03 12.77
C ALA A 266 20.01 -27.79 11.87
N ASN A 267 20.95 -26.98 12.34
CA ASN A 267 22.20 -26.63 11.65
C ASN A 267 22.03 -25.91 10.28
N THR A 268 20.87 -25.32 10.01
CA THR A 268 20.69 -24.46 8.83
C THR A 268 21.49 -23.16 8.95
N PHE A 269 21.64 -22.63 10.15
CA PHE A 269 22.41 -21.42 10.42
C PHE A 269 23.79 -21.75 10.97
N ASN A 270 24.80 -20.97 10.55
CA ASN A 270 26.13 -21.03 11.08
C ASN A 270 26.41 -19.79 11.93
N ILE A 271 27.05 -19.97 13.09
CA ILE A 271 27.46 -18.88 13.97
C ILE A 271 28.98 -18.83 14.04
N SER A 272 29.57 -17.65 13.87
CA SER A 272 30.98 -17.40 14.08
C SER A 272 31.22 -16.31 15.10
N LYS A 273 32.27 -16.44 15.90
CA LYS A 273 32.79 -15.38 16.77
C LYS A 273 33.72 -14.41 16.02
N ASN A 274 34.16 -14.77 14.81
CA ASN A 274 35.10 -13.97 14.01
C ASN A 274 34.39 -13.24 12.88
N LYS A 275 34.74 -11.96 12.68
CA LYS A 275 34.11 -11.05 11.71
C LYS A 275 34.40 -11.38 10.23
N ASP A 276 35.28 -12.32 9.93
CA ASP A 276 35.88 -12.46 8.60
C ASP A 276 35.18 -13.47 7.66
N ASN A 277 34.05 -14.08 8.08
CA ASN A 277 33.34 -15.04 7.25
C ASN A 277 31.93 -14.53 6.86
N ASN A 278 31.73 -14.30 5.58
CA ASN A 278 30.52 -13.71 4.96
C ASN A 278 29.22 -14.54 5.04
N HIS A 279 29.17 -15.66 5.77
CA HIS A 279 28.00 -16.52 5.86
C HIS A 279 27.64 -16.94 7.31
N PHE A 280 28.06 -16.13 8.28
CA PHE A 280 27.86 -16.46 9.68
C PHE A 280 27.15 -15.35 10.43
N PHE A 281 26.21 -15.73 11.29
CA PHE A 281 25.61 -14.78 12.22
C PHE A 281 26.62 -14.38 13.29
N GLN A 282 26.70 -13.08 13.54
CA GLN A 282 27.59 -12.56 14.56
C GLN A 282 26.94 -12.73 15.94
N THR A 283 27.64 -13.44 16.84
CA THR A 283 27.24 -13.62 18.23
C THR A 283 27.44 -12.35 19.05
N ARG A 284 26.44 -11.96 19.81
CA ARG A 284 26.55 -10.94 20.88
C ARG A 284 27.33 -11.47 22.08
N LYS A 285 27.72 -10.55 23.00
CA LYS A 285 28.42 -10.91 24.25
C LYS A 285 27.61 -11.85 25.16
N ASP A 286 26.28 -11.85 25.04
CA ASP A 286 25.33 -12.66 25.80
C ASP A 286 24.98 -14.02 25.12
N GLU A 287 25.81 -14.46 24.18
CA GLU A 287 25.63 -15.72 23.43
C GLU A 287 24.31 -15.76 22.63
N ARG A 288 23.85 -14.62 22.12
CA ARG A 288 22.68 -14.50 21.26
C ARG A 288 23.07 -13.93 19.90
N PHE A 289 22.22 -14.15 18.90
CA PHE A 289 22.32 -13.52 17.59
C PHE A 289 20.94 -12.98 17.16
N ASP A 290 20.97 -12.01 16.26
CA ASP A 290 19.77 -11.43 15.67
C ASP A 290 19.51 -12.02 14.30
N LEU A 291 18.25 -12.31 14.03
CA LEU A 291 17.74 -12.80 12.76
C LEU A 291 16.72 -11.77 12.23
N TYR A 292 16.99 -11.22 11.05
CA TYR A 292 16.14 -10.25 10.37
C TYR A 292 15.56 -10.89 9.11
N ILE A 293 14.24 -10.96 9.00
CA ILE A 293 13.55 -11.59 7.86
C ILE A 293 12.71 -10.54 7.13
N SER A 294 12.92 -10.40 5.82
CA SER A 294 12.14 -9.52 4.97
C SER A 294 10.70 -10.06 4.76
N PRO A 295 9.76 -9.24 4.22
CA PRO A 295 8.45 -9.72 3.81
C PRO A 295 8.47 -10.86 2.80
N ASP A 296 9.52 -10.94 1.99
CA ASP A 296 9.74 -11.98 0.98
C ASP A 296 10.44 -13.23 1.55
N PHE A 297 10.56 -13.30 2.87
CA PHE A 297 11.16 -14.42 3.61
C PHE A 297 12.66 -14.61 3.37
N ILE A 298 13.37 -13.55 2.97
CA ILE A 298 14.83 -13.55 2.88
C ILE A 298 15.41 -13.12 4.23
N GLU A 299 16.31 -13.93 4.78
CA GLU A 299 17.13 -13.51 5.91
C GLU A 299 18.16 -12.48 5.43
N LYS A 300 18.12 -11.27 6.02
CA LYS A 300 18.81 -10.09 5.48
C LYS A 300 20.32 -10.06 5.66
N THR A 301 20.86 -10.78 6.64
CA THR A 301 22.29 -10.74 6.97
C THR A 301 23.12 -11.61 6.03
N ASN A 302 22.60 -12.80 5.70
CA ASN A 302 23.29 -13.80 4.88
C ASN A 302 22.53 -14.12 3.59
N GLU A 303 21.46 -13.38 3.29
CA GLU A 303 20.62 -13.54 2.08
C GLU A 303 20.04 -14.96 1.92
N ILE A 304 19.69 -15.60 3.05
CA ILE A 304 19.16 -16.96 3.04
C ILE A 304 17.66 -16.92 2.72
N ASP A 305 17.26 -17.60 1.65
CA ASP A 305 15.84 -17.80 1.32
C ASP A 305 15.20 -18.81 2.29
N LEU A 306 14.28 -18.32 3.13
CA LEU A 306 13.52 -19.10 4.10
C LEU A 306 12.14 -19.51 3.60
N SER A 307 11.73 -19.06 2.41
CA SER A 307 10.41 -19.35 1.85
C SER A 307 10.14 -20.85 1.70
N LYS A 308 11.18 -21.62 1.40
CA LYS A 308 11.15 -23.08 1.27
C LYS A 308 10.86 -23.83 2.58
N PHE A 309 11.01 -23.16 3.72
CA PHE A 309 10.75 -23.73 5.04
C PHE A 309 9.39 -23.31 5.62
N ILE A 310 8.56 -22.62 4.85
CA ILE A 310 7.19 -22.26 5.28
C ILE A 310 6.36 -23.52 5.34
N ILE A 311 5.87 -23.83 6.54
CA ILE A 311 5.01 -25.01 6.76
C ILE A 311 3.52 -24.66 6.81
N LYS A 312 3.18 -23.40 7.16
CA LYS A 312 1.79 -22.94 7.24
C LYS A 312 1.66 -21.43 7.12
N LYS A 313 0.58 -20.99 6.45
CA LYS A 313 0.07 -19.62 6.47
C LYS A 313 -1.38 -19.65 6.96
N ILE A 314 -1.76 -18.73 7.85
CA ILE A 314 -3.07 -18.65 8.49
C ILE A 314 -3.51 -17.20 8.45
N ASN A 315 -4.68 -16.92 7.90
CA ASN A 315 -5.33 -15.61 8.00
C ASN A 315 -6.23 -15.57 9.25
N TYR A 316 -6.32 -14.41 9.93
CA TYR A 316 -7.13 -14.24 11.12
C TYR A 316 -7.86 -12.89 11.18
#